data_87f9282fd71f23bd44e67c56bd91e042
#
_entry.id   87f9282fd71f23bd44e67c56bd91e042
#
_cell.length_a   1.000
_cell.length_b   1.000
_cell.length_c   1.000
_cell.angle_alpha   90.00
_cell.angle_beta   90.00
_cell.angle_gamma   90.00
#
_symmetry.space_group_name_H-M   'P 1'
#
loop_
_entity.id
_entity.type
_entity.pdbx_description
1 polymer ?
#
loop_
_entity_poly.entity_id
_entity_poly.type
_entity_poly.pdbx_seq_one_letter_code
_entity_poly.pdbx_strand_id
1 'polypeptide(L)'
;MRKIVIDMQNYLFADAVAAAFKSSDYDIEVIRAESQRDTVELCQIYEPFVLVMEVTGYAPWKLGERLRLRDEIKALCPNCKIALMVDSNTERQTAKDIRDAKKDGLIDQFFYGSMPAEYLMDQIYAM
;
A
#
# COMPACT_ATOMS: atom_id res chain seq x y z
N MET A 1 -10.89 11.28 11.60
CA MET A 1 -10.11 10.00 11.56
C MET A 1 -9.55 9.81 10.17
N ARG A 2 -8.26 9.60 10.07
CA ARG A 2 -7.61 9.24 8.81
C ARG A 2 -7.91 7.79 8.45
N LYS A 3 -8.00 7.50 7.16
CA LYS A 3 -8.28 6.14 6.68
C LYS A 3 -7.15 5.67 5.77
N ILE A 4 -6.80 4.39 5.90
CA ILE A 4 -5.81 3.71 5.07
C ILE A 4 -6.52 2.55 4.39
N VAL A 5 -6.30 2.39 3.10
CA VAL A 5 -6.72 1.19 2.38
C VAL A 5 -5.51 0.30 2.16
N ILE A 6 -5.64 -0.97 2.47
CA ILE A 6 -4.60 -2.00 2.28
C ILE A 6 -5.06 -3.01 1.25
N ASP A 7 -4.27 -3.19 0.20
CA ASP A 7 -4.49 -4.19 -0.84
C ASP A 7 -3.31 -5.16 -0.85
N MET A 8 -3.42 -6.24 -0.09
CA MET A 8 -2.36 -7.22 0.11
C MET A 8 -2.87 -8.64 -0.10
N GLN A 9 -2.06 -9.46 -0.76
CA GLN A 9 -2.28 -10.89 -0.87
C GLN A 9 -2.05 -11.59 0.48
N ASN A 10 -1.07 -11.13 1.25
CA ASN A 10 -0.73 -11.71 2.55
C ASN A 10 -1.69 -11.19 3.63
N TYR A 11 -2.78 -11.92 3.85
CA TYR A 11 -3.81 -11.52 4.82
C TYR A 11 -3.31 -11.52 6.26
N LEU A 12 -2.39 -12.41 6.62
CA LEU A 12 -1.83 -12.43 7.97
C LEU A 12 -1.07 -11.15 8.27
N PHE A 13 -0.30 -10.67 7.31
CA PHE A 13 0.43 -9.41 7.48
C PHE A 13 -0.53 -8.22 7.50
N ALA A 14 -1.52 -8.22 6.62
CA ALA A 14 -2.56 -7.18 6.61
C ALA A 14 -3.29 -7.11 7.94
N ASP A 15 -3.64 -8.26 8.51
CA ASP A 15 -4.29 -8.33 9.82
C ASP A 15 -3.38 -7.80 10.93
N ALA A 16 -2.07 -8.11 10.87
CA ALA A 16 -1.11 -7.63 11.86
C ALA A 16 -0.99 -6.09 11.82
N VAL A 17 -0.96 -5.52 10.64
CA VAL A 17 -0.92 -4.07 10.47
C VAL A 17 -2.21 -3.42 10.99
N ALA A 18 -3.36 -3.98 10.64
CA ALA A 18 -4.65 -3.48 11.12
C ALA A 18 -4.73 -3.54 12.64
N ALA A 19 -4.29 -4.64 13.24
CA ALA A 19 -4.28 -4.81 14.70
C ALA A 19 -3.33 -3.83 15.38
N ALA A 20 -2.17 -3.57 14.79
CA ALA A 20 -1.20 -2.61 15.31
C ALA A 20 -1.79 -1.19 15.37
N PHE A 21 -2.46 -0.76 14.30
CA PHE A 21 -3.14 0.54 14.29
C PHE A 21 -4.27 0.61 15.30
N LYS A 22 -5.07 -0.45 15.40
CA LYS A 22 -6.19 -0.49 16.35
C LYS A 22 -5.72 -0.38 17.80
N SER A 23 -4.56 -0.94 18.12
CA SER A 23 -3.98 -0.91 19.46
C SER A 23 -3.15 0.34 19.72
N SER A 24 -2.94 1.19 18.73
CA SER A 24 -2.12 2.39 18.84
C SER A 24 -2.94 3.60 19.30
N ASP A 25 -2.23 4.68 19.62
CA ASP A 25 -2.83 5.97 19.90
C ASP A 25 -3.12 6.79 18.63
N TYR A 26 -2.76 6.27 17.47
CA TYR A 26 -3.02 6.92 16.19
C TYR A 26 -4.50 6.88 15.84
N ASP A 27 -5.04 7.99 15.39
CA ASP A 27 -6.44 8.09 14.96
C ASP A 27 -6.57 7.66 13.50
N ILE A 28 -6.44 6.34 13.27
CA ILE A 28 -6.43 5.76 11.93
C ILE A 28 -7.34 4.53 11.90
N GLU A 29 -8.16 4.47 10.84
CA GLU A 29 -8.94 3.28 10.50
C GLU A 29 -8.31 2.58 9.30
N VAL A 30 -8.08 1.28 9.41
CA VAL A 30 -7.54 0.44 8.33
C VAL A 30 -8.68 -0.31 7.65
N ILE A 31 -8.75 -0.17 6.34
CA ILE A 31 -9.77 -0.81 5.50
C ILE A 31 -9.06 -1.76 4.56
N ARG A 32 -9.45 -3.03 4.57
CA ARG A 32 -8.84 -4.04 3.72
C ARG A 32 -9.62 -4.24 2.43
N ALA A 33 -8.91 -4.20 1.31
CA ALA A 33 -9.46 -4.53 0.01
C ALA A 33 -9.27 -6.03 -0.26
N GLU A 34 -10.24 -6.66 -0.88
CA GLU A 34 -10.19 -8.08 -1.22
C GLU A 34 -9.81 -8.32 -2.69
N SER A 35 -9.89 -7.28 -3.52
CA SER A 35 -9.54 -7.35 -4.94
C SER A 35 -9.15 -5.96 -5.44
N GLN A 36 -8.58 -5.88 -6.64
CA GLN A 36 -8.26 -4.59 -7.26
C GLN A 36 -9.49 -3.73 -7.52
N ARG A 37 -10.59 -4.36 -7.93
CA ARG A 37 -11.87 -3.68 -8.14
C ARG A 37 -12.38 -3.09 -6.84
N ASP A 38 -12.31 -3.86 -5.77
CA ASP A 38 -12.68 -3.44 -4.42
C ASP A 38 -11.83 -2.25 -3.97
N THR A 39 -10.52 -2.28 -4.28
CA THR A 39 -9.59 -1.20 -3.95
C THR A 39 -10.03 0.13 -4.55
N VAL A 40 -10.41 0.14 -5.82
CA VAL A 40 -10.89 1.35 -6.48
C VAL A 40 -12.16 1.89 -5.80
N GLU A 41 -13.13 1.01 -5.55
CA GLU A 41 -14.38 1.39 -4.89
C GLU A 41 -14.15 1.93 -3.49
N LEU A 42 -13.29 1.30 -2.70
CA LEU A 42 -12.98 1.72 -1.35
C LEU A 42 -12.28 3.09 -1.34
N CYS A 43 -11.37 3.34 -2.27
CA CYS A 43 -10.71 4.63 -2.37
C CYS A 43 -11.69 5.74 -2.76
N GLN A 44 -12.67 5.45 -3.61
CA GLN A 44 -13.71 6.42 -3.96
C GLN A 44 -14.60 6.75 -2.77
N ILE A 45 -14.97 5.72 -1.98
CA ILE A 45 -15.90 5.89 -0.86
C ILE A 45 -15.21 6.58 0.32
N TYR A 46 -14.01 6.13 0.68
CA TYR A 46 -13.36 6.54 1.94
C TYR A 46 -12.32 7.63 1.76
N GLU A 47 -11.86 7.90 0.55
CA GLU A 47 -10.83 8.92 0.27
C GLU A 47 -9.63 8.78 1.23
N PRO A 48 -8.93 7.62 1.24
CA PRO A 48 -7.87 7.38 2.20
C PRO A 48 -6.70 8.32 1.99
N PHE A 49 -5.95 8.59 3.06
CA PHE A 49 -4.73 9.39 2.91
C PHE A 49 -3.57 8.56 2.35
N VAL A 50 -3.61 7.23 2.52
CA VAL A 50 -2.61 6.30 1.97
C VAL A 50 -3.30 5.04 1.46
N LEU A 51 -2.89 4.58 0.29
CA LEU A 51 -3.18 3.25 -0.24
C LEU A 51 -1.89 2.45 -0.19
N VAL A 52 -1.89 1.33 0.53
CA VAL A 52 -0.76 0.41 0.63
C VAL A 52 -1.06 -0.81 -0.24
N MET A 53 -0.21 -1.07 -1.23
CA MET A 53 -0.37 -2.20 -2.14
C MET A 53 0.83 -3.12 -2.09
N GLU A 54 0.57 -4.41 -1.99
CA GLU A 54 1.62 -5.42 -2.09
C GLU A 54 2.04 -5.64 -3.54
N VAL A 55 3.34 -5.78 -3.78
CA VAL A 55 3.92 -6.14 -5.08
C VAL A 55 4.52 -7.53 -4.97
N THR A 56 4.14 -8.41 -5.87
CA THR A 56 4.68 -9.77 -5.96
C THR A 56 5.16 -10.04 -7.39
N GLY A 57 5.73 -11.22 -7.61
CA GLY A 57 6.11 -11.69 -8.95
C GLY A 57 4.96 -12.29 -9.76
N TYR A 58 3.72 -12.24 -9.25
CA TYR A 58 2.56 -12.90 -9.84
C TYR A 58 1.45 -11.89 -10.13
N ALA A 59 0.77 -12.09 -11.28
CA ALA A 59 -0.41 -11.31 -11.60
C ALA A 59 -1.53 -11.61 -10.59
N PRO A 60 -2.37 -10.67 -10.21
CA PRO A 60 -2.43 -9.26 -10.64
C PRO A 60 -1.60 -8.30 -9.77
N TRP A 61 -0.64 -8.79 -9.00
CA TRP A 61 0.14 -7.99 -8.03
C TRP A 61 1.52 -7.58 -8.54
N LYS A 62 1.80 -7.73 -9.84
CA LYS A 62 3.08 -7.28 -10.42
C LYS A 62 3.15 -5.75 -10.42
N LEU A 63 4.37 -5.23 -10.41
CA LEU A 63 4.60 -3.78 -10.36
C LEU A 63 3.86 -3.04 -11.50
N GLY A 64 3.92 -3.53 -12.72
CA GLY A 64 3.24 -2.86 -13.85
C GLY A 64 1.74 -2.75 -13.64
N GLU A 65 1.12 -3.79 -13.08
CA GLU A 65 -0.31 -3.78 -12.78
C GLU A 65 -0.63 -2.83 -11.62
N ARG A 66 0.24 -2.78 -10.60
CA ARG A 66 0.09 -1.86 -9.47
C ARG A 66 0.23 -0.40 -9.92
N LEU A 67 1.14 -0.11 -10.84
CA LEU A 67 1.30 1.25 -11.37
C LEU A 67 0.11 1.68 -12.23
N ARG A 68 -0.50 0.75 -12.96
CA ARG A 68 -1.76 1.04 -13.67
C ARG A 68 -2.89 1.35 -12.70
N LEU A 69 -3.01 0.58 -11.63
CA LEU A 69 -4.00 0.82 -10.58
C LEU A 69 -3.73 2.16 -9.89
N ARG A 70 -2.47 2.47 -9.64
CA ARG A 70 -2.06 3.77 -9.11
C ARG A 70 -2.57 4.93 -9.98
N ASP A 71 -2.44 4.82 -11.30
CA ASP A 71 -2.90 5.86 -12.21
C ASP A 71 -4.42 6.06 -12.10
N GLU A 72 -5.17 4.97 -12.00
CA GLU A 72 -6.61 5.02 -11.83
C GLU A 72 -6.99 5.67 -10.49
N ILE A 73 -6.32 5.30 -9.41
CA ILE A 73 -6.58 5.86 -8.08
C ILE A 73 -6.24 7.36 -8.05
N LYS A 74 -5.12 7.76 -8.63
CA LYS A 74 -4.72 9.18 -8.65
C LYS A 74 -5.69 10.04 -9.46
N ALA A 75 -6.30 9.49 -10.48
CA ALA A 75 -7.34 10.20 -11.24
C ALA A 75 -8.59 10.45 -10.40
N LEU A 76 -8.94 9.51 -9.51
CA LEU A 76 -10.13 9.60 -8.66
C LEU A 76 -9.86 10.31 -7.34
N CYS A 77 -8.69 10.08 -6.77
CA CYS A 77 -8.28 10.57 -5.44
C CYS A 77 -6.88 11.17 -5.52
N PRO A 78 -6.73 12.39 -6.07
CA PRO A 78 -5.39 12.96 -6.29
C PRO A 78 -4.53 13.12 -5.04
N ASN A 79 -5.16 13.26 -3.87
CA ASN A 79 -4.46 13.46 -2.61
C ASN A 79 -4.08 12.15 -1.91
N CYS A 80 -4.52 11.01 -2.42
CA CYS A 80 -4.17 9.71 -1.85
C CYS A 80 -2.70 9.40 -2.13
N LYS A 81 -1.94 9.16 -1.07
CA LYS A 81 -0.54 8.76 -1.19
C LYS A 81 -0.46 7.26 -1.49
N ILE A 82 0.55 6.88 -2.24
CA ILE A 82 0.73 5.50 -2.69
C ILE A 82 1.99 4.92 -2.04
N ALA A 83 1.83 3.81 -1.34
CA ALA A 83 2.94 3.06 -0.76
C ALA A 83 2.90 1.63 -1.28
N LEU A 84 4.05 1.08 -1.61
CA LEU A 84 4.18 -0.30 -2.05
C LEU A 84 4.85 -1.14 -0.97
N MET A 85 4.31 -2.33 -0.73
CA MET A 85 4.90 -3.34 0.14
C MET A 85 5.55 -4.39 -0.73
N VAL A 86 6.86 -4.59 -0.56
CA VAL A 86 7.67 -5.44 -1.43
C VAL A 86 8.09 -6.68 -0.67
N ASP A 87 7.94 -7.85 -1.29
CA ASP A 87 8.47 -9.09 -0.72
C ASP A 87 9.99 -9.02 -0.67
N SER A 88 10.57 -9.46 0.46
CA SER A 88 12.03 -9.51 0.65
C SER A 88 12.74 -10.42 -0.37
N ASN A 89 12.01 -11.35 -0.99
CA ASN A 89 12.53 -12.24 -2.02
C ASN A 89 12.33 -11.70 -3.45
N THR A 90 11.92 -10.43 -3.57
CA THR A 90 11.70 -9.79 -4.87
C THR A 90 13.00 -9.75 -5.68
N GLU A 91 12.88 -10.00 -6.97
CA GLU A 91 14.00 -9.94 -7.90
C GLU A 91 14.66 -8.57 -7.90
N ARG A 92 15.98 -8.54 -8.13
CA ARG A 92 16.76 -7.29 -8.16
C ARG A 92 16.19 -6.27 -9.14
N GLN A 93 15.76 -6.72 -10.32
CA GLN A 93 15.22 -5.82 -11.34
C GLN A 93 13.92 -5.17 -10.83
N THR A 94 13.02 -5.94 -10.23
CA THR A 94 11.78 -5.40 -9.67
C THR A 94 12.07 -4.41 -8.56
N ALA A 95 13.02 -4.72 -7.67
CA ALA A 95 13.41 -3.81 -6.60
C ALA A 95 13.98 -2.50 -7.16
N LYS A 96 14.78 -2.58 -8.21
CA LYS A 96 15.30 -1.39 -8.89
C LYS A 96 14.18 -0.57 -9.51
N ASP A 97 13.24 -1.22 -10.19
CA ASP A 97 12.11 -0.55 -10.84
C ASP A 97 11.22 0.16 -9.81
N ILE A 98 11.05 -0.43 -8.63
CA ILE A 98 10.32 0.20 -7.52
C ILE A 98 11.04 1.45 -7.02
N ARG A 99 12.35 1.38 -6.84
CA ARG A 99 13.14 2.56 -6.44
C ARG A 99 13.06 3.65 -7.49
N ASP A 100 13.11 3.29 -8.77
CA ASP A 100 12.96 4.24 -9.86
C ASP A 100 11.56 4.87 -9.86
N ALA A 101 10.52 4.08 -9.59
CA ALA A 101 9.14 4.59 -9.49
C ALA A 101 9.02 5.64 -8.37
N LYS A 102 9.66 5.41 -7.23
CA LYS A 102 9.69 6.39 -6.15
C LYS A 102 10.44 7.66 -6.56
N LYS A 103 11.58 7.51 -7.18
CA LYS A 103 12.41 8.62 -7.66
C LYS A 103 11.65 9.46 -8.68
N ASP A 104 10.89 8.81 -9.54
CA ASP A 104 10.11 9.48 -10.59
C ASP A 104 8.79 10.08 -10.07
N GLY A 105 8.48 9.91 -8.79
CA GLY A 105 7.28 10.46 -8.18
C GLY A 105 6.01 9.67 -8.45
N LEU A 106 6.10 8.45 -8.97
CA LEU A 106 4.93 7.60 -9.21
C LEU A 106 4.37 7.01 -7.93
N ILE A 107 5.22 6.79 -6.95
CA ILE A 107 4.83 6.34 -5.61
C ILE A 107 5.49 7.23 -4.56
N ASP A 108 4.90 7.27 -3.37
CA ASP A 108 5.41 8.12 -2.28
C ASP A 108 6.38 7.39 -1.38
N GLN A 109 6.21 6.08 -1.22
CA GLN A 109 7.07 5.27 -0.35
C GLN A 109 6.99 3.79 -0.74
N PHE A 110 7.99 3.02 -0.34
CA PHE A 110 7.94 1.56 -0.40
C PHE A 110 8.55 0.96 0.86
N PHE A 111 8.11 -0.26 1.21
CA PHE A 111 8.53 -0.97 2.41
C PHE A 111 8.81 -2.43 2.07
N TYR A 112 9.74 -3.04 2.78
CA TYR A 112 9.97 -4.48 2.68
C TYR A 112 9.05 -5.23 3.65
N GLY A 113 8.50 -6.36 3.20
CA GLY A 113 7.56 -7.17 3.98
C GLY A 113 8.18 -7.81 5.23
N SER A 114 9.50 -7.73 5.39
CA SER A 114 10.19 -8.22 6.58
C SER A 114 10.18 -7.23 7.76
N MET A 115 9.66 -6.02 7.55
CA MET A 115 9.59 -5.03 8.63
C MET A 115 8.58 -5.43 9.70
N PRO A 116 8.86 -5.13 10.99
CA PRO A 116 7.84 -5.27 12.04
C PRO A 116 6.63 -4.38 11.75
N ALA A 117 5.44 -4.86 12.12
CA ALA A 117 4.19 -4.13 11.87
C ALA A 117 4.18 -2.74 12.52
N GLU A 118 4.73 -2.61 13.73
CA GLU A 118 4.80 -1.33 14.44
C GLU A 118 5.67 -0.31 13.70
N TYR A 119 6.81 -0.76 13.14
CA TYR A 119 7.67 0.12 12.37
C TYR A 119 6.96 0.59 11.10
N LEU A 120 6.32 -0.32 10.39
CA LEU A 120 5.54 0.00 9.20
C LEU A 120 4.43 1.01 9.53
N MET A 121 3.72 0.78 10.62
CA MET A 121 2.67 1.69 11.09
C MET A 121 3.19 3.11 11.29
N ASP A 122 4.33 3.26 11.95
CA ASP A 122 4.93 4.58 12.20
C ASP A 122 5.34 5.25 10.89
N GLN A 123 5.90 4.50 9.94
CA GLN A 123 6.29 5.03 8.64
C GLN A 123 5.08 5.47 7.81
N ILE A 124 4.02 4.71 7.83
CA ILE A 124 2.78 5.06 7.12
C ILE A 124 2.17 6.33 7.74
N TYR A 125 2.10 6.40 9.06
CA TYR A 125 1.53 7.55 9.74
C TYR A 125 2.30 8.84 9.42
N ALA A 126 3.60 8.74 9.25
CA ALA A 126 4.48 9.88 8.97
C ALA A 126 4.39 10.37 7.50
N MET A 127 3.74 9.64 6.63
CA MET A 127 3.57 10.05 5.23
C MET A 127 2.64 11.29 5.16
#